data_da7e7827d24459bf2b29bf9392e627ec
#
_entry.id   da7e7827d24459bf2b29bf9392e627ec
#
_cell.length_a   1.000
_cell.length_b   1.000
_cell.length_c   1.000
_cell.angle_alpha   90.00
_cell.angle_beta   90.00
_cell.angle_gamma   90.00
#
_symmetry.space_group_name_H-M   'P 1'
#
loop_
_entity.id
_entity.type
_entity.pdbx_description
1 polymer ?
#
loop_
_entity_poly.entity_id
_entity_poly.type
_entity_poly.pdbx_seq_one_letter_code
_entity_poly.pdbx_strand_id
1 'polypeptide(L)'
;MIPASFQYHKPGSVAEAADLLSKHGSNAKILAGGHSLIPMMKLRLAQPEILIDLGAIDTMSYIENRDGGQAIGGMTTYAEIASSGMVPQALSEAAGQVADVQVRNRGTIGGSLAHNDPAADLPAVVVALDGQIITSSTNEHRSVLATDFFQDLFTTDLAFCEIISEIFIPGQAQGSGSAYLKFANKASHFAIVGVAASVTLSEGRCVAASIGITGAGPTAYKAKLVEENLVGTNLDHNAVNSASEKASDGIDMNDDIHASADYRAHLAKVFTARAVRLAADRAD
;
A
#
# COMPACT_ATOMS: atom_id res chain seq x y z
N MET A 1 26.26 10.57 -6.38
CA MET A 1 25.81 11.67 -7.27
C MET A 1 25.10 12.73 -6.43
N ILE A 2 25.13 13.99 -6.86
CA ILE A 2 24.51 15.12 -6.15
C ILE A 2 23.25 15.51 -6.93
N PRO A 3 22.10 15.73 -6.28
CA PRO A 3 20.88 16.26 -6.92
C PRO A 3 21.13 17.59 -7.66
N ALA A 4 20.24 17.95 -8.59
CA ALA A 4 20.19 19.32 -9.10
C ALA A 4 19.86 20.29 -7.93
N SER A 5 20.14 21.58 -8.11
CA SER A 5 19.79 22.59 -7.11
C SER A 5 18.27 22.69 -6.97
N PHE A 6 17.79 22.91 -5.75
CA PHE A 6 16.37 23.12 -5.41
C PHE A 6 16.23 24.10 -4.26
N GLN A 7 15.10 24.73 -4.14
CA GLN A 7 14.71 25.46 -2.94
C GLN A 7 14.02 24.48 -1.97
N TYR A 8 14.32 24.61 -0.69
CA TYR A 8 13.81 23.74 0.36
C TYR A 8 12.87 24.47 1.28
N HIS A 9 11.66 23.94 1.45
CA HIS A 9 10.65 24.43 2.38
C HIS A 9 10.30 23.35 3.40
N LYS A 10 10.11 23.75 4.64
CA LYS A 10 9.74 22.87 5.75
C LYS A 10 8.54 23.45 6.48
N PRO A 11 7.31 23.25 5.93
CA PRO A 11 6.07 23.77 6.50
C PRO A 11 5.79 23.13 7.88
N GLY A 12 5.10 23.87 8.75
CA GLY A 12 4.68 23.42 10.07
C GLY A 12 3.25 22.82 10.09
N SER A 13 2.54 22.85 8.96
CA SER A 13 1.18 22.30 8.86
C SER A 13 0.88 21.74 7.46
N VAL A 14 -0.13 20.86 7.39
CA VAL A 14 -0.62 20.31 6.11
C VAL A 14 -1.15 21.43 5.21
N ALA A 15 -1.87 22.41 5.78
CA ALA A 15 -2.40 23.54 5.03
C ALA A 15 -1.27 24.36 4.39
N GLU A 16 -0.22 24.70 5.13
CA GLU A 16 0.95 25.41 4.61
C GLU A 16 1.66 24.61 3.50
N ALA A 17 1.78 23.29 3.67
CA ALA A 17 2.36 22.41 2.66
C ALA A 17 1.53 22.36 1.37
N ALA A 18 0.19 22.30 1.50
CA ALA A 18 -0.74 22.33 0.38
C ALA A 18 -0.72 23.68 -0.35
N ASP A 19 -0.63 24.80 0.39
CA ASP A 19 -0.49 26.14 -0.19
C ASP A 19 0.80 26.27 -1.01
N LEU A 20 1.92 25.78 -0.49
CA LEU A 20 3.19 25.76 -1.22
C LEU A 20 3.09 24.89 -2.47
N LEU A 21 2.45 23.71 -2.38
CA LEU A 21 2.25 22.82 -3.51
C LEU A 21 1.38 23.48 -4.58
N SER A 22 0.27 24.11 -4.18
CA SER A 22 -0.62 24.85 -5.08
C SER A 22 0.09 26.03 -5.76
N LYS A 23 0.92 26.78 -5.01
CA LYS A 23 1.66 27.93 -5.50
C LYS A 23 2.73 27.59 -6.53
N HIS A 24 3.46 26.50 -6.32
CA HIS A 24 4.63 26.16 -7.13
C HIS A 24 4.34 25.12 -8.21
N GLY A 25 3.25 24.44 -8.12
CA GLY A 25 2.78 23.60 -9.18
C GLY A 25 3.65 22.38 -9.44
N SER A 26 3.76 21.99 -10.72
CA SER A 26 4.57 20.85 -11.17
C SER A 26 6.06 20.99 -10.82
N ASN A 27 6.53 22.22 -10.50
CA ASN A 27 7.91 22.46 -10.09
C ASN A 27 8.18 22.01 -8.65
N ALA A 28 7.13 21.76 -7.85
CA ALA A 28 7.24 21.28 -6.48
C ALA A 28 7.07 19.76 -6.38
N LYS A 29 7.77 19.18 -5.42
CA LYS A 29 7.56 17.79 -4.98
C LYS A 29 7.53 17.71 -3.46
N ILE A 30 6.63 16.88 -2.96
CA ILE A 30 6.54 16.55 -1.53
C ILE A 30 7.67 15.58 -1.17
N LEU A 31 8.35 15.88 -0.08
CA LEU A 31 9.31 14.98 0.57
C LEU A 31 8.70 14.46 1.87
N ALA A 32 8.40 13.15 1.89
CA ALA A 32 8.03 12.40 3.09
C ALA A 32 9.27 11.64 3.61
N GLY A 33 9.26 10.31 3.59
CA GLY A 33 10.42 9.50 4.00
C GLY A 33 11.67 9.59 3.11
N GLY A 34 11.51 10.07 1.88
CA GLY A 34 12.60 10.35 0.94
C GLY A 34 13.22 9.14 0.27
N HIS A 35 12.76 7.92 0.53
CA HIS A 35 13.42 6.68 0.09
C HIS A 35 13.13 6.29 -1.38
N SER A 36 12.17 6.94 -2.04
CA SER A 36 12.00 6.92 -3.50
C SER A 36 12.51 8.22 -4.12
N LEU A 37 12.05 9.38 -3.63
CA LEU A 37 12.32 10.66 -4.25
C LEU A 37 13.82 11.05 -4.20
N ILE A 38 14.52 10.86 -3.08
CA ILE A 38 15.93 11.24 -2.97
C ILE A 38 16.83 10.40 -3.90
N PRO A 39 16.70 9.06 -4.00
CA PRO A 39 17.38 8.28 -5.03
C PRO A 39 17.11 8.77 -6.45
N MET A 40 15.84 9.05 -6.80
CA MET A 40 15.49 9.60 -8.12
C MET A 40 16.14 10.96 -8.37
N MET A 41 16.19 11.84 -7.38
CA MET A 41 16.88 13.14 -7.46
C MET A 41 18.39 12.96 -7.64
N LYS A 42 19.01 12.04 -6.91
CA LYS A 42 20.46 11.73 -7.06
C LYS A 42 20.80 11.19 -8.46
N LEU A 43 19.90 10.42 -9.06
CA LEU A 43 20.02 9.91 -10.41
C LEU A 43 19.54 10.91 -11.49
N ARG A 44 18.99 12.07 -11.06
CA ARG A 44 18.41 13.12 -11.92
C ARG A 44 17.21 12.64 -12.76
N LEU A 45 16.55 11.59 -12.32
CA LEU A 45 15.27 11.14 -12.87
C LEU A 45 14.11 12.05 -12.40
N ALA A 46 14.26 12.67 -11.23
CA ALA A 46 13.40 13.75 -10.74
C ALA A 46 14.26 14.97 -10.43
N GLN A 47 13.86 16.13 -10.91
CA GLN A 47 14.59 17.39 -10.71
C GLN A 47 13.62 18.52 -10.31
N PRO A 48 12.95 18.42 -9.14
CA PRO A 48 12.07 19.47 -8.68
C PRO A 48 12.86 20.75 -8.39
N GLU A 49 12.29 21.88 -8.72
CA GLU A 49 12.85 23.18 -8.33
C GLU A 49 12.55 23.51 -6.85
N ILE A 50 11.45 22.97 -6.35
CA ILE A 50 10.94 23.18 -4.99
C ILE A 50 10.76 21.83 -4.29
N LEU A 51 11.32 21.68 -3.11
CA LEU A 51 11.16 20.52 -2.25
C LEU A 51 10.41 20.92 -0.98
N ILE A 52 9.25 20.32 -0.73
CA ILE A 52 8.38 20.59 0.42
C ILE A 52 8.47 19.39 1.37
N ASP A 53 9.17 19.56 2.49
CA ASP A 53 9.43 18.50 3.47
C ASP A 53 8.36 18.47 4.55
N LEU A 54 7.61 17.38 4.63
CA LEU A 54 6.56 17.15 5.63
C LEU A 54 7.11 16.74 7.01
N GLY A 55 8.41 16.52 7.15
CA GLY A 55 9.02 15.99 8.36
C GLY A 55 9.00 16.90 9.60
N ALA A 56 8.38 18.09 9.52
CA ALA A 56 8.11 18.93 10.69
C ALA A 56 6.63 18.90 11.12
N ILE A 57 5.78 18.17 10.42
CA ILE A 57 4.34 18.10 10.73
C ILE A 57 4.08 16.88 11.60
N ASP A 58 4.38 17.00 12.89
CA ASP A 58 4.29 15.90 13.87
C ASP A 58 2.86 15.30 13.94
N THR A 59 1.84 16.13 13.64
CA THR A 59 0.43 15.69 13.62
C THR A 59 0.09 14.72 12.48
N MET A 60 1.02 14.42 11.58
CA MET A 60 0.84 13.44 10.49
C MET A 60 1.43 12.06 10.82
N SER A 61 2.03 11.83 12.00
CA SER A 61 2.56 10.52 12.42
C SER A 61 1.82 10.03 13.65
N TYR A 62 0.90 9.09 13.45
CA TYR A 62 0.09 8.49 14.50
C TYR A 62 -0.58 7.20 14.03
N ILE A 63 -1.01 6.36 14.98
CA ILE A 63 -1.89 5.22 14.78
C ILE A 63 -2.91 5.27 15.90
N GLU A 64 -4.19 5.41 15.55
CA GLU A 64 -5.28 5.60 16.50
C GLU A 64 -6.49 4.74 16.14
N ASN A 65 -7.21 4.24 17.16
CA ASN A 65 -8.52 3.65 16.97
C ASN A 65 -9.56 4.77 16.90
N ARG A 66 -10.29 4.86 15.80
CA ARG A 66 -11.29 5.91 15.58
C ARG A 66 -12.39 5.40 14.64
N ASP A 67 -13.63 5.81 14.90
CA ASP A 67 -14.79 5.56 14.02
C ASP A 67 -14.99 4.07 13.63
N GLY A 68 -14.67 3.16 14.55
CA GLY A 68 -14.80 1.72 14.31
C GLY A 68 -13.69 1.12 13.43
N GLY A 69 -12.57 1.80 13.29
CA GLY A 69 -11.40 1.34 12.54
C GLY A 69 -10.10 1.91 13.09
N GLN A 70 -9.06 1.93 12.26
CA GLN A 70 -7.75 2.49 12.56
C GLN A 70 -7.44 3.66 11.63
N ALA A 71 -7.14 4.82 12.20
CA ALA A 71 -6.63 5.98 11.50
C ALA A 71 -5.11 6.02 11.62
N ILE A 72 -4.42 6.13 10.48
CA ILE A 72 -2.97 6.10 10.38
C ILE A 72 -2.51 7.36 9.65
N GLY A 73 -1.74 8.20 10.31
CA GLY A 73 -1.23 9.43 9.71
C GLY A 73 -0.30 9.15 8.51
N GLY A 74 -0.37 9.98 7.48
CA GLY A 74 0.37 9.78 6.21
C GLY A 74 1.89 9.76 6.37
N MET A 75 2.43 10.34 7.46
CA MET A 75 3.85 10.35 7.78
C MET A 75 4.28 9.23 8.73
N THR A 76 3.35 8.35 9.16
CA THR A 76 3.68 7.18 9.99
C THR A 76 4.63 6.27 9.22
N THR A 77 5.75 5.92 9.86
CA THR A 77 6.81 5.12 9.24
C THR A 77 6.45 3.63 9.17
N TYR A 78 7.09 2.91 8.28
CA TYR A 78 6.93 1.44 8.22
C TYR A 78 7.35 0.77 9.52
N ALA A 79 8.38 1.30 10.22
CA ALA A 79 8.83 0.76 11.49
C ALA A 79 7.76 0.90 12.59
N GLU A 80 7.08 2.05 12.67
CA GLU A 80 5.97 2.28 13.60
C GLU A 80 4.80 1.34 13.31
N ILE A 81 4.41 1.18 12.04
CA ILE A 81 3.34 0.27 11.63
C ILE A 81 3.70 -1.18 11.94
N ALA A 82 4.92 -1.61 11.60
CA ALA A 82 5.39 -2.98 11.81
C ALA A 82 5.44 -3.38 13.30
N SER A 83 5.68 -2.42 14.19
CA SER A 83 5.72 -2.64 15.65
C SER A 83 4.38 -2.40 16.36
N SER A 84 3.38 -1.89 15.64
CA SER A 84 2.08 -1.58 16.21
C SER A 84 1.21 -2.83 16.42
N GLY A 85 0.70 -3.00 17.64
CA GLY A 85 -0.34 -4.01 17.93
C GLY A 85 -1.77 -3.53 17.60
N MET A 86 -1.95 -2.30 17.09
CA MET A 86 -3.27 -1.72 16.80
C MET A 86 -3.72 -1.93 15.36
N VAL A 87 -2.82 -2.24 14.45
CA VAL A 87 -3.15 -2.43 13.03
C VAL A 87 -3.43 -3.91 12.71
N PRO A 88 -4.21 -4.21 11.65
CA PRO A 88 -4.37 -5.57 11.16
C PRO A 88 -3.05 -6.25 10.87
N GLN A 89 -2.98 -7.56 11.09
CA GLN A 89 -1.72 -8.32 11.01
C GLN A 89 -1.10 -8.26 9.61
N ALA A 90 -1.91 -8.29 8.54
CA ALA A 90 -1.41 -8.12 7.18
C ALA A 90 -0.64 -6.79 6.99
N LEU A 91 -1.09 -5.70 7.63
CA LEU A 91 -0.47 -4.39 7.49
C LEU A 91 0.88 -4.33 8.24
N SER A 92 0.95 -4.85 9.46
CA SER A 92 2.20 -4.94 10.22
C SER A 92 3.22 -5.86 9.53
N GLU A 93 2.78 -7.00 8.98
CA GLU A 93 3.64 -7.92 8.22
C GLU A 93 4.20 -7.28 6.95
N ALA A 94 3.36 -6.60 6.18
CA ALA A 94 3.81 -5.91 4.96
C ALA A 94 4.83 -4.82 5.30
N ALA A 95 4.52 -3.96 6.26
CA ALA A 95 5.43 -2.90 6.70
C ALA A 95 6.77 -3.46 7.20
N GLY A 96 6.74 -4.58 7.93
CA GLY A 96 7.93 -5.28 8.43
C GLY A 96 8.81 -5.91 7.34
N GLN A 97 8.24 -6.20 6.18
CA GLN A 97 8.93 -6.79 5.03
C GLN A 97 9.43 -5.76 4.00
N VAL A 98 9.12 -4.47 4.17
CA VAL A 98 9.65 -3.43 3.27
C VAL A 98 11.15 -3.31 3.46
N ALA A 99 11.91 -3.52 2.38
CA ALA A 99 13.36 -3.25 2.30
C ALA A 99 14.17 -3.64 3.56
N ASP A 100 15.03 -2.75 4.05
CA ASP A 100 15.83 -2.92 5.26
C ASP A 100 15.37 -2.00 6.41
N VAL A 101 16.00 -2.13 7.57
CA VAL A 101 15.68 -1.34 8.78
C VAL A 101 15.84 0.15 8.56
N GLN A 102 16.86 0.57 7.79
CA GLN A 102 17.13 1.97 7.50
C GLN A 102 15.99 2.58 6.68
N VAL A 103 15.50 1.84 5.67
CA VAL A 103 14.35 2.25 4.87
C VAL A 103 13.08 2.31 5.73
N ARG A 104 12.84 1.28 6.55
CA ARG A 104 11.63 1.22 7.39
C ARG A 104 11.56 2.35 8.42
N ASN A 105 12.68 2.79 8.95
CA ASN A 105 12.75 3.91 9.91
C ASN A 105 12.48 5.28 9.28
N ARG A 106 12.41 5.38 7.97
CA ARG A 106 12.22 6.66 7.26
C ARG A 106 11.04 6.64 6.29
N GLY A 107 10.86 5.53 5.54
CA GLY A 107 9.77 5.38 4.60
C GLY A 107 8.43 5.43 5.32
N THR A 108 7.45 6.09 4.72
CA THR A 108 6.13 6.37 5.30
C THR A 108 5.02 5.72 4.48
N ILE A 109 3.90 5.41 5.13
CA ILE A 109 2.75 4.83 4.43
C ILE A 109 2.21 5.78 3.36
N GLY A 110 1.98 7.06 3.67
CA GLY A 110 1.49 8.03 2.69
C GLY A 110 2.45 8.21 1.51
N GLY A 111 3.77 8.22 1.77
CA GLY A 111 4.77 8.28 0.70
C GLY A 111 4.76 7.07 -0.22
N SER A 112 4.54 5.86 0.33
CA SER A 112 4.40 4.63 -0.46
C SER A 112 3.18 4.66 -1.37
N LEU A 113 2.02 5.03 -0.81
CA LEU A 113 0.76 5.09 -1.57
C LEU A 113 0.79 6.18 -2.64
N ALA A 114 1.32 7.38 -2.32
CA ALA A 114 1.43 8.47 -3.28
C ALA A 114 2.41 8.14 -4.43
N HIS A 115 3.46 7.37 -4.17
CA HIS A 115 4.43 6.98 -5.20
C HIS A 115 3.89 5.90 -6.14
N ASN A 116 3.03 5.03 -5.65
CA ASN A 116 2.41 3.92 -6.39
C ASN A 116 3.42 3.12 -7.22
N ASP A 117 4.54 2.71 -6.59
CA ASP A 117 5.46 1.77 -7.21
C ASP A 117 4.74 0.41 -7.36
N PRO A 118 4.72 -0.20 -8.56
CA PRO A 118 4.03 -1.48 -8.78
C PRO A 118 4.56 -2.62 -7.90
N ALA A 119 5.77 -2.52 -7.38
CA ALA A 119 6.40 -3.50 -6.50
C ALA A 119 6.34 -3.13 -5.02
N ALA A 120 5.63 -2.05 -4.65
CA ALA A 120 5.44 -1.65 -3.26
C ALA A 120 4.47 -2.59 -2.53
N ASP A 121 4.77 -2.89 -1.27
CA ASP A 121 4.01 -3.85 -0.44
C ASP A 121 2.66 -3.27 0.03
N LEU A 122 2.66 -2.03 0.55
CA LEU A 122 1.52 -1.46 1.25
C LEU A 122 0.26 -1.22 0.40
N PRO A 123 0.36 -0.82 -0.89
CA PRO A 123 -0.83 -0.64 -1.72
C PRO A 123 -1.75 -1.87 -1.75
N ALA A 124 -1.19 -3.08 -1.93
CA ALA A 124 -1.98 -4.31 -1.93
C ALA A 124 -2.69 -4.57 -0.60
N VAL A 125 -2.03 -4.24 0.52
CA VAL A 125 -2.62 -4.44 1.84
C VAL A 125 -3.75 -3.45 2.09
N VAL A 126 -3.58 -2.18 1.72
CA VAL A 126 -4.63 -1.17 1.88
C VAL A 126 -5.84 -1.52 1.00
N VAL A 127 -5.61 -2.07 -0.20
CA VAL A 127 -6.69 -2.61 -1.07
C VAL A 127 -7.39 -3.80 -0.42
N ALA A 128 -6.64 -4.77 0.13
CA ALA A 128 -7.21 -5.97 0.76
C ALA A 128 -7.96 -5.68 2.06
N LEU A 129 -7.64 -4.60 2.75
CA LEU A 129 -8.29 -4.17 3.97
C LEU A 129 -9.42 -3.16 3.73
N ASP A 130 -9.82 -2.94 2.46
CA ASP A 130 -10.82 -1.96 2.05
C ASP A 130 -10.55 -0.56 2.60
N GLY A 131 -9.26 -0.20 2.64
CA GLY A 131 -8.78 1.06 3.20
C GLY A 131 -9.25 2.27 2.40
N GLN A 132 -9.34 3.40 3.10
CA GLN A 132 -9.64 4.71 2.54
C GLN A 132 -8.41 5.60 2.66
N ILE A 133 -8.10 6.33 1.61
CA ILE A 133 -7.00 7.29 1.54
C ILE A 133 -7.60 8.68 1.67
N ILE A 134 -7.27 9.35 2.77
CA ILE A 134 -7.73 10.70 3.07
C ILE A 134 -6.69 11.68 2.56
N THR A 135 -7.08 12.53 1.62
CA THR A 135 -6.25 13.58 1.06
C THR A 135 -6.66 14.95 1.60
N SER A 136 -5.71 15.84 1.68
CA SER A 136 -5.91 17.22 2.12
C SER A 136 -5.30 18.18 1.10
N SER A 137 -6.08 19.17 0.70
CA SER A 137 -5.63 20.36 -0.03
C SER A 137 -5.74 21.60 0.85
N THR A 138 -5.56 22.79 0.29
CA THR A 138 -5.69 24.07 1.02
C THR A 138 -7.08 24.25 1.66
N ASN A 139 -8.15 23.80 0.99
CA ASN A 139 -9.53 24.08 1.39
C ASN A 139 -10.42 22.84 1.50
N GLU A 140 -9.95 21.67 1.09
CA GLU A 140 -10.77 20.48 0.96
C GLU A 140 -10.07 19.25 1.53
N HIS A 141 -10.88 18.34 2.08
CA HIS A 141 -10.49 16.98 2.43
C HIS A 141 -11.34 16.02 1.61
N ARG A 142 -10.70 15.02 1.06
CA ARG A 142 -11.35 14.01 0.24
C ARG A 142 -10.98 12.61 0.73
N SER A 143 -11.96 11.71 0.74
CA SER A 143 -11.74 10.29 1.02
C SER A 143 -11.90 9.49 -0.27
N VAL A 144 -10.92 8.68 -0.62
CA VAL A 144 -10.90 7.83 -1.81
C VAL A 144 -10.70 6.39 -1.38
N LEU A 145 -11.50 5.46 -1.89
CA LEU A 145 -11.29 4.04 -1.67
C LEU A 145 -9.94 3.61 -2.28
N ALA A 146 -9.22 2.73 -1.61
CA ALA A 146 -7.94 2.25 -2.12
C ALA A 146 -8.05 1.58 -3.51
N THR A 147 -9.19 0.93 -3.79
CA THR A 147 -9.48 0.32 -5.09
C THR A 147 -9.59 1.33 -6.23
N ASP A 148 -9.91 2.57 -5.93
CA ASP A 148 -10.12 3.65 -6.89
C ASP A 148 -8.93 4.62 -6.93
N PHE A 149 -8.01 4.51 -5.96
CA PHE A 149 -6.89 5.42 -5.82
C PHE A 149 -5.71 5.07 -6.73
N PHE A 150 -5.39 3.79 -6.89
CA PHE A 150 -4.25 3.32 -7.70
C PHE A 150 -4.68 3.14 -9.16
N GLN A 151 -4.24 4.06 -10.04
CA GLN A 151 -4.75 4.14 -11.41
C GLN A 151 -3.88 3.38 -12.42
N ASP A 152 -2.56 3.60 -12.39
CA ASP A 152 -1.60 3.02 -13.32
C ASP A 152 -0.19 3.12 -12.74
N LEU A 153 0.82 2.67 -13.47
CA LEU A 153 2.24 2.73 -13.12
C LEU A 153 2.62 4.14 -12.65
N PHE A 154 3.04 4.27 -11.38
CA PHE A 154 3.37 5.54 -10.73
C PHE A 154 2.28 6.63 -10.82
N THR A 155 1.04 6.22 -11.02
CA THR A 155 -0.10 7.12 -11.21
C THR A 155 -1.20 6.80 -10.20
N THR A 156 -1.67 7.83 -9.51
CA THR A 156 -2.74 7.73 -8.52
C THR A 156 -3.84 8.76 -8.82
N ASP A 157 -4.99 8.63 -8.13
CA ASP A 157 -6.07 9.63 -8.13
C ASP A 157 -5.76 10.88 -7.29
N LEU A 158 -4.50 11.04 -6.82
CA LEU A 158 -4.07 12.21 -6.07
C LEU A 158 -4.10 13.45 -6.97
N ALA A 159 -4.93 14.42 -6.62
CA ALA A 159 -4.96 15.68 -7.35
C ALA A 159 -3.67 16.48 -7.12
N PHE A 160 -3.40 17.39 -8.04
CA PHE A 160 -2.12 18.12 -8.13
C PHE A 160 -1.71 18.87 -6.84
N CYS A 161 -2.66 19.37 -6.05
CA CYS A 161 -2.40 20.11 -4.80
C CYS A 161 -2.78 19.32 -3.54
N GLU A 162 -2.98 18.01 -3.66
CA GLU A 162 -3.36 17.15 -2.54
C GLU A 162 -2.15 16.47 -1.89
N ILE A 163 -2.26 16.26 -0.60
CA ILE A 163 -1.32 15.53 0.25
C ILE A 163 -2.10 14.40 0.92
N ILE A 164 -1.59 13.17 0.91
CA ILE A 164 -2.14 12.09 1.71
C ILE A 164 -1.89 12.42 3.18
N SER A 165 -2.94 12.81 3.89
CA SER A 165 -2.86 13.19 5.31
C SER A 165 -3.09 11.99 6.23
N GLU A 166 -3.94 11.04 5.84
CA GLU A 166 -4.33 9.88 6.65
C GLU A 166 -4.70 8.69 5.77
N ILE A 167 -4.54 7.50 6.32
CA ILE A 167 -5.09 6.25 5.81
C ILE A 167 -6.03 5.69 6.87
N PHE A 168 -7.29 5.45 6.50
CA PHE A 168 -8.26 4.81 7.37
C PHE A 168 -8.47 3.35 6.97
N ILE A 169 -8.28 2.45 7.92
CA ILE A 169 -8.55 1.02 7.75
C ILE A 169 -9.81 0.67 8.54
N PRO A 170 -10.89 0.23 7.90
CA PRO A 170 -12.11 -0.20 8.60
C PRO A 170 -11.84 -1.30 9.59
N GLY A 171 -12.56 -1.28 10.71
CA GLY A 171 -12.47 -2.33 11.74
C GLY A 171 -12.85 -3.69 11.17
N GLN A 172 -12.11 -4.70 11.57
CA GLN A 172 -12.37 -6.08 11.17
C GLN A 172 -13.57 -6.62 11.92
N ALA A 173 -14.46 -7.34 11.24
CA ALA A 173 -15.56 -8.05 11.89
C ALA A 173 -15.02 -9.19 12.78
N GLN A 174 -15.84 -9.65 13.73
CA GLN A 174 -15.52 -10.85 14.49
C GLN A 174 -15.41 -12.06 13.55
N GLY A 175 -14.44 -12.93 13.78
CA GLY A 175 -14.13 -14.06 12.90
C GLY A 175 -13.35 -13.65 11.65
N SER A 176 -12.72 -12.47 11.67
CA SER A 176 -11.84 -12.04 10.58
C SER A 176 -10.37 -12.32 10.89
N GLY A 177 -9.66 -12.76 9.86
CA GLY A 177 -8.21 -12.88 9.89
C GLY A 177 -7.57 -12.27 8.65
N SER A 178 -6.35 -11.79 8.78
CA SER A 178 -5.61 -11.20 7.65
C SER A 178 -4.15 -11.67 7.63
N ALA A 179 -3.56 -11.68 6.43
CA ALA A 179 -2.17 -12.07 6.22
C ALA A 179 -1.56 -11.35 5.01
N TYR A 180 -0.25 -11.13 5.06
CA TYR A 180 0.53 -10.69 3.91
C TYR A 180 1.71 -11.61 3.66
N LEU A 181 1.83 -12.08 2.42
CA LEU A 181 2.95 -12.92 1.98
C LEU A 181 3.57 -12.35 0.71
N LYS A 182 4.90 -12.41 0.64
CA LYS A 182 5.68 -11.85 -0.47
C LYS A 182 6.71 -12.83 -1.00
N PHE A 183 6.81 -12.91 -2.33
CA PHE A 183 8.01 -13.41 -3.00
C PHE A 183 8.89 -12.21 -3.36
N ALA A 184 9.94 -12.01 -2.57
CA ALA A 184 10.80 -10.84 -2.66
C ALA A 184 11.96 -11.03 -3.65
N ASN A 185 12.33 -9.95 -4.33
CA ASN A 185 13.65 -9.86 -4.95
C ASN A 185 14.73 -9.86 -3.85
N LYS A 186 15.70 -10.76 -3.95
CA LYS A 186 16.73 -10.97 -2.91
C LYS A 186 17.65 -9.76 -2.69
N ALA A 187 17.84 -8.93 -3.72
CA ALA A 187 18.76 -7.79 -3.65
C ALA A 187 18.09 -6.50 -3.17
N SER A 188 16.86 -6.24 -3.62
CA SER A 188 16.15 -4.99 -3.34
C SER A 188 15.05 -5.13 -2.30
N HIS A 189 14.63 -6.37 -2.00
CA HIS A 189 13.48 -6.70 -1.18
C HIS A 189 12.13 -6.20 -1.73
N PHE A 190 12.07 -5.64 -2.94
CA PHE A 190 10.81 -5.35 -3.61
C PHE A 190 10.01 -6.62 -3.90
N ALA A 191 8.70 -6.50 -3.93
CA ALA A 191 7.84 -7.62 -4.26
C ALA A 191 7.98 -7.99 -5.76
N ILE A 192 8.44 -9.20 -6.06
CA ILE A 192 8.18 -9.80 -7.38
C ILE A 192 6.69 -10.09 -7.47
N VAL A 193 6.11 -10.68 -6.42
CA VAL A 193 4.67 -10.74 -6.17
C VAL A 193 4.45 -10.69 -4.65
N GLY A 194 3.53 -9.84 -4.22
CA GLY A 194 3.04 -9.78 -2.85
C GLY A 194 1.53 -9.94 -2.82
N VAL A 195 1.00 -10.67 -1.85
CA VAL A 195 -0.45 -10.91 -1.70
C VAL A 195 -0.87 -10.63 -0.27
N ALA A 196 -1.83 -9.73 -0.13
CA ALA A 196 -2.59 -9.52 1.09
C ALA A 196 -3.94 -10.22 0.99
N ALA A 197 -4.33 -10.94 2.02
CA ALA A 197 -5.63 -11.55 2.14
C ALA A 197 -6.30 -11.15 3.46
N SER A 198 -7.58 -10.85 3.40
CA SER A 198 -8.47 -10.70 4.55
C SER A 198 -9.67 -11.60 4.33
N VAL A 199 -10.00 -12.44 5.29
CA VAL A 199 -11.18 -13.32 5.22
C VAL A 199 -11.96 -13.24 6.52
N THR A 200 -13.28 -13.40 6.43
CA THR A 200 -14.17 -13.50 7.58
C THR A 200 -14.89 -14.82 7.54
N LEU A 201 -14.81 -15.57 8.64
CA LEU A 201 -15.49 -16.84 8.81
C LEU A 201 -16.70 -16.69 9.73
N SER A 202 -17.80 -17.35 9.40
CA SER A 202 -18.96 -17.54 10.26
C SER A 202 -19.45 -18.97 10.11
N GLU A 203 -19.61 -19.69 11.21
CA GLU A 203 -20.03 -21.09 11.24
C GLU A 203 -19.21 -21.99 10.31
N GLY A 204 -17.89 -21.76 10.25
CA GLY A 204 -16.96 -22.53 9.42
C GLY A 204 -17.05 -22.25 7.92
N ARG A 205 -17.73 -21.18 7.49
CA ARG A 205 -17.82 -20.75 6.09
C ARG A 205 -17.26 -19.34 5.91
N CYS A 206 -16.64 -19.11 4.77
CA CYS A 206 -16.20 -17.80 4.35
C CYS A 206 -17.42 -16.92 3.99
N VAL A 207 -17.66 -15.89 4.77
CA VAL A 207 -18.75 -14.92 4.53
C VAL A 207 -18.26 -13.66 3.84
N ALA A 208 -16.95 -13.37 3.94
CA ALA A 208 -16.31 -12.29 3.21
C ALA A 208 -14.85 -12.64 2.91
N ALA A 209 -14.37 -12.21 1.75
CA ALA A 209 -12.96 -12.31 1.35
C ALA A 209 -12.56 -11.06 0.59
N SER A 210 -11.35 -10.57 0.82
CA SER A 210 -10.78 -9.42 0.14
C SER A 210 -9.29 -9.69 -0.10
N ILE A 211 -8.87 -9.61 -1.37
CA ILE A 211 -7.53 -10.02 -1.82
C ILE A 211 -6.88 -8.90 -2.62
N GLY A 212 -5.78 -8.37 -2.11
CA GLY A 212 -4.96 -7.38 -2.81
C GLY A 212 -3.64 -7.99 -3.29
N ILE A 213 -3.25 -7.73 -4.53
CA ILE A 213 -2.02 -8.27 -5.13
C ILE A 213 -1.16 -7.12 -5.64
N THR A 214 0.13 -7.19 -5.38
CA THR A 214 1.16 -6.25 -5.86
C THR A 214 2.30 -6.98 -6.55
N GLY A 215 3.13 -6.25 -7.30
CA GLY A 215 4.28 -6.79 -8.02
C GLY A 215 3.92 -7.45 -9.35
N ALA A 216 2.72 -7.97 -9.49
CA ALA A 216 2.31 -8.75 -10.65
C ALA A 216 1.84 -7.90 -11.84
N GLY A 217 1.10 -6.84 -11.61
CA GLY A 217 0.58 -5.92 -12.64
C GLY A 217 1.18 -4.53 -12.55
N PRO A 218 0.72 -3.56 -13.36
CA PRO A 218 1.23 -2.19 -13.39
C PRO A 218 0.99 -1.42 -12.10
N THR A 219 0.01 -1.82 -11.31
CA THR A 219 -0.29 -1.30 -9.98
C THR A 219 -0.87 -2.40 -9.10
N ALA A 220 -1.03 -2.13 -7.80
CA ALA A 220 -1.75 -3.05 -6.91
C ALA A 220 -3.22 -3.17 -7.32
N TYR A 221 -3.77 -4.38 -7.30
CA TYR A 221 -5.14 -4.64 -7.74
C TYR A 221 -5.88 -5.57 -6.79
N LYS A 222 -7.22 -5.50 -6.85
CA LYS A 222 -8.13 -6.39 -6.11
C LYS A 222 -8.49 -7.60 -6.96
N ALA A 223 -8.24 -8.82 -6.44
CA ALA A 223 -8.51 -10.06 -7.16
C ALA A 223 -9.97 -10.51 -6.98
N LYS A 224 -10.93 -9.74 -7.53
CA LYS A 224 -12.38 -9.92 -7.34
C LYS A 224 -12.88 -11.34 -7.69
N LEU A 225 -12.37 -11.95 -8.77
CA LEU A 225 -12.75 -13.30 -9.15
C LEU A 225 -12.31 -14.36 -8.13
N VAL A 226 -11.19 -14.13 -7.42
CA VAL A 226 -10.78 -15.00 -6.32
C VAL A 226 -11.77 -14.85 -5.16
N GLU A 227 -12.08 -13.61 -4.77
CA GLU A 227 -13.00 -13.30 -3.67
C GLU A 227 -14.37 -13.95 -3.88
N GLU A 228 -14.94 -13.77 -5.07
CA GLU A 228 -16.25 -14.36 -5.45
C GLU A 228 -16.26 -15.90 -5.36
N ASN A 229 -15.13 -16.56 -5.67
CA ASN A 229 -15.01 -18.01 -5.62
C ASN A 229 -14.69 -18.55 -4.20
N LEU A 230 -14.25 -17.71 -3.27
CA LEU A 230 -14.02 -18.09 -1.87
C LEU A 230 -15.29 -17.97 -1.02
N VAL A 231 -16.10 -16.95 -1.26
CA VAL A 231 -17.34 -16.72 -0.47
C VAL A 231 -18.30 -17.89 -0.57
N GLY A 232 -18.82 -18.33 0.59
CA GLY A 232 -19.71 -19.46 0.74
C GLY A 232 -19.01 -20.83 0.88
N THR A 233 -17.69 -20.91 0.65
CA THR A 233 -16.91 -22.14 0.84
C THR A 233 -16.46 -22.32 2.29
N ASN A 234 -15.95 -23.50 2.64
CA ASN A 234 -15.31 -23.77 3.92
C ASN A 234 -13.79 -23.50 3.90
N LEU A 235 -13.28 -22.87 2.84
CA LEU A 235 -11.86 -22.59 2.60
C LEU A 235 -10.96 -23.84 2.68
N ASP A 236 -11.48 -25.02 2.35
CA ASP A 236 -10.66 -26.23 2.26
C ASP A 236 -9.59 -26.10 1.15
N HIS A 237 -8.67 -27.06 1.13
CA HIS A 237 -7.53 -27.02 0.19
C HIS A 237 -7.96 -26.91 -1.27
N ASN A 238 -9.03 -27.60 -1.67
CA ASN A 238 -9.50 -27.63 -3.04
C ASN A 238 -10.20 -26.31 -3.41
N ALA A 239 -11.08 -25.80 -2.56
CA ALA A 239 -11.76 -24.53 -2.75
C ALA A 239 -10.77 -23.37 -2.89
N VAL A 240 -9.80 -23.28 -1.96
CA VAL A 240 -8.77 -22.23 -1.99
C VAL A 240 -7.90 -22.33 -3.24
N ASN A 241 -7.43 -23.53 -3.62
CA ASN A 241 -6.63 -23.69 -4.83
C ASN A 241 -7.43 -23.30 -6.09
N SER A 242 -8.66 -23.79 -6.21
CA SER A 242 -9.53 -23.49 -7.38
C SER A 242 -9.80 -21.99 -7.51
N ALA A 243 -10.12 -21.31 -6.41
CA ALA A 243 -10.30 -19.86 -6.40
C ALA A 243 -9.01 -19.12 -6.79
N SER A 244 -7.87 -19.53 -6.25
CA SER A 244 -6.58 -18.87 -6.49
C SER A 244 -6.08 -18.97 -7.94
N GLU A 245 -6.58 -19.93 -8.74
CA GLU A 245 -6.30 -19.99 -10.18
C GLU A 245 -6.75 -18.72 -10.93
N LYS A 246 -7.69 -17.96 -10.34
CA LYS A 246 -8.21 -16.70 -10.88
C LYS A 246 -7.39 -15.46 -10.51
N ALA A 247 -6.31 -15.61 -9.75
CA ALA A 247 -5.53 -14.48 -9.21
C ALA A 247 -4.90 -13.57 -10.27
N SER A 248 -4.69 -14.08 -11.48
CA SER A 248 -4.10 -13.34 -12.60
C SER A 248 -5.08 -13.00 -13.72
N ASP A 249 -6.36 -13.40 -13.59
CA ASP A 249 -7.33 -13.25 -14.68
C ASP A 249 -7.64 -11.76 -14.94
N GLY A 250 -7.50 -11.35 -16.20
CA GLY A 250 -7.78 -9.97 -16.63
C GLY A 250 -6.71 -8.94 -16.30
N ILE A 251 -5.55 -9.36 -15.79
CA ILE A 251 -4.43 -8.48 -15.44
C ILE A 251 -3.33 -8.56 -16.51
N ASP A 252 -2.88 -7.39 -16.97
CA ASP A 252 -1.68 -7.28 -17.79
C ASP A 252 -0.44 -7.48 -16.91
N MET A 253 0.15 -8.66 -16.98
CA MET A 253 1.26 -9.05 -16.10
C MET A 253 2.56 -8.37 -16.52
N ASN A 254 3.27 -7.82 -15.52
CA ASN A 254 4.59 -7.25 -15.72
C ASN A 254 5.59 -8.31 -16.21
N ASP A 255 6.42 -7.92 -17.19
CA ASP A 255 7.56 -8.71 -17.71
C ASP A 255 8.83 -7.88 -17.60
N ASP A 256 9.84 -8.35 -16.86
CA ASP A 256 11.09 -7.64 -16.67
C ASP A 256 12.28 -8.60 -16.43
N ILE A 257 13.46 -8.03 -16.18
CA ILE A 257 14.70 -8.82 -15.93
C ILE A 257 14.64 -9.68 -14.65
N HIS A 258 13.65 -9.50 -13.79
CA HIS A 258 13.52 -10.21 -12.51
C HIS A 258 12.56 -11.39 -12.59
N ALA A 259 11.49 -11.27 -13.39
CA ALA A 259 10.49 -12.32 -13.56
C ALA A 259 9.66 -12.10 -14.82
N SER A 260 9.40 -13.18 -15.57
CA SER A 260 8.49 -13.16 -16.70
C SER A 260 7.03 -13.00 -16.27
N ALA A 261 6.18 -12.53 -17.16
CA ALA A 261 4.73 -12.43 -16.98
C ALA A 261 4.11 -13.76 -16.52
N ASP A 262 4.48 -14.89 -17.18
CA ASP A 262 4.00 -16.23 -16.82
C ASP A 262 4.41 -16.62 -15.38
N TYR A 263 5.64 -16.28 -14.98
CA TYR A 263 6.11 -16.61 -13.64
C TYR A 263 5.42 -15.75 -12.58
N ARG A 264 5.15 -14.46 -12.84
CA ARG A 264 4.36 -13.59 -11.94
C ARG A 264 2.93 -14.08 -11.82
N ALA A 265 2.29 -14.50 -12.92
CA ALA A 265 0.97 -15.12 -12.90
C ALA A 265 0.94 -16.39 -12.06
N HIS A 266 1.93 -17.26 -12.20
CA HIS A 266 2.08 -18.47 -11.37
C HIS A 266 2.27 -18.11 -9.88
N LEU A 267 3.15 -17.17 -9.57
CA LEU A 267 3.38 -16.73 -8.19
C LEU A 267 2.13 -16.09 -7.57
N ALA A 268 1.36 -15.29 -8.32
CA ALA A 268 0.11 -14.70 -7.85
C ALA A 268 -0.86 -15.78 -7.38
N LYS A 269 -1.04 -16.86 -8.15
CA LYS A 269 -1.89 -18.01 -7.78
C LYS A 269 -1.38 -18.70 -6.51
N VAL A 270 -0.10 -19.05 -6.46
CA VAL A 270 0.51 -19.77 -5.33
C VAL A 270 0.45 -18.95 -4.04
N PHE A 271 0.80 -17.66 -4.12
CA PHE A 271 0.84 -16.79 -2.93
C PHE A 271 -0.56 -16.40 -2.48
N THR A 272 -1.54 -16.27 -3.39
CA THR A 272 -2.95 -16.10 -3.03
C THR A 272 -3.45 -17.30 -2.22
N ALA A 273 -3.23 -18.53 -2.70
CA ALA A 273 -3.63 -19.71 -1.95
C ALA A 273 -2.99 -19.79 -0.55
N ARG A 274 -1.74 -19.40 -0.41
CA ARG A 274 -1.03 -19.39 0.87
C ARG A 274 -1.55 -18.29 1.81
N ALA A 275 -1.74 -17.06 1.28
CA ALA A 275 -2.21 -15.92 2.06
C ALA A 275 -3.64 -16.14 2.56
N VAL A 276 -4.53 -16.68 1.72
CA VAL A 276 -5.91 -17.02 2.11
C VAL A 276 -5.94 -18.05 3.24
N ARG A 277 -5.14 -19.13 3.15
CA ARG A 277 -5.06 -20.14 4.23
C ARG A 277 -4.56 -19.54 5.53
N LEU A 278 -3.47 -18.76 5.45
CA LEU A 278 -2.90 -18.13 6.64
C LEU A 278 -3.88 -17.12 7.27
N ALA A 279 -4.63 -16.39 6.45
CA ALA A 279 -5.69 -15.50 6.94
C ALA A 279 -6.85 -16.29 7.57
N ALA A 280 -7.24 -17.43 6.98
CA ALA A 280 -8.28 -18.31 7.53
C ALA A 280 -7.86 -18.92 8.87
N ASP A 281 -6.60 -19.35 9.02
CA ASP A 281 -6.05 -19.89 10.28
C ASP A 281 -6.03 -18.85 11.41
N ARG A 282 -6.20 -17.56 11.09
CA ARG A 282 -6.22 -16.43 12.03
C ARG A 282 -7.62 -15.86 12.26
N ALA A 283 -8.62 -16.39 11.56
CA ALA A 283 -10.00 -15.91 11.60
C ALA A 283 -10.84 -16.50 12.74
N ASP A 284 -10.20 -17.14 13.72
CA ASP A 284 -10.85 -17.79 14.89
C ASP A 284 -11.31 -16.79 15.98
#